data_b75caa1424944c524574a0c112acf8ea
#
_entry.id   b75caa1424944c524574a0c112acf8ea
#
_cell.length_a   1.000
_cell.length_b   1.000
_cell.length_c   1.000
_cell.angle_alpha   90.00
_cell.angle_beta   90.00
_cell.angle_gamma   90.00
#
_symmetry.space_group_name_H-M   'P 1'
#
loop_
_entity.id
_entity.type
_entity.pdbx_description
1 polymer ?
#
loop_
_entity_poly.entity_id
_entity_poly.type
_entity_poly.pdbx_seq_one_letter_code
_entity_poly.pdbx_strand_id
1 'polypeptide(L)'
;MQEENGSLPEAKLSKEVQALINNGLDFLDQAREELKKSKPKFSVVSFWTAVEILLKVPLAHEHWSLICSRKSPPKKQDFQDGDFQSITYDETRNLLRDVLNKPLSSETHQAFDKVRKHRNRLVHFYHPKFTDTEVQQILDEQADAWFRLYQLIRKDWMTIIGVALYHKLLNDESRLLRSSLYYSKAKFRSLADTLKRHRDEGKTIVPCPICKQKAAVRSAFNEECDHTRYESNCLVCGIADVYVEVLCPECGIKQRIEPDGELDFTCEECQHSEPKIELLDESDCSPEDAMIMGGPASCSDCEGYETVCDFGGSYLCVSCLTLHEAVGSCEYCGANSTNIPEMSALVGCSFLQRK
;
A
#
# COMPACT_ATOMS: atom_id res chain seq x y z
N MET A 1 -8.62 21.03 23.92
CA MET A 1 -9.54 19.98 23.47
C MET A 1 -8.79 18.67 23.62
N GLN A 2 -9.19 17.85 24.57
CA GLN A 2 -8.58 16.54 24.81
C GLN A 2 -9.00 15.61 23.68
N GLU A 3 -8.04 15.09 22.94
CA GLU A 3 -8.27 13.97 22.00
C GLU A 3 -8.61 12.73 22.83
N GLU A 4 -9.85 12.30 22.77
CA GLU A 4 -10.27 10.99 23.29
C GLU A 4 -9.60 9.92 22.41
N ASN A 5 -8.58 9.28 22.94
CA ASN A 5 -8.02 8.05 22.44
C ASN A 5 -9.04 6.92 22.62
N GLY A 6 -10.03 6.90 21.74
CA GLY A 6 -11.01 5.81 21.66
C GLY A 6 -10.36 4.55 21.12
N SER A 7 -9.81 3.72 21.99
CA SER A 7 -9.46 2.34 21.65
C SER A 7 -10.75 1.64 21.18
N LEU A 8 -10.75 1.19 19.92
CA LEU A 8 -11.85 0.37 19.38
C LEU A 8 -12.06 -0.84 20.31
N PRO A 9 -13.30 -1.13 20.73
CA PRO A 9 -13.57 -2.26 21.61
C PRO A 9 -13.14 -3.56 20.92
N GLU A 10 -12.23 -4.30 21.52
CA GLU A 10 -11.91 -5.67 21.12
C GLU A 10 -13.15 -6.52 21.26
N ALA A 11 -13.80 -6.84 20.15
CA ALA A 11 -14.90 -7.79 20.14
C ALA A 11 -14.35 -9.16 20.61
N LYS A 12 -14.83 -9.66 21.75
CA LYS A 12 -14.48 -11.00 22.25
C LYS A 12 -15.11 -12.04 21.33
N LEU A 13 -14.36 -12.49 20.32
CA LEU A 13 -14.78 -13.54 19.41
C LEU A 13 -14.86 -14.89 20.15
N SER A 14 -15.89 -15.68 19.88
CA SER A 14 -15.92 -17.06 20.33
C SER A 14 -14.80 -17.87 19.63
N LYS A 15 -14.40 -18.97 20.26
CA LYS A 15 -13.36 -19.85 19.67
C LYS A 15 -13.75 -20.37 18.28
N GLU A 16 -15.03 -20.67 18.11
CA GLU A 16 -15.58 -21.18 16.86
C GLU A 16 -15.55 -20.11 15.75
N VAL A 17 -15.90 -18.87 16.07
CA VAL A 17 -15.85 -17.76 15.12
C VAL A 17 -14.38 -17.45 14.75
N GLN A 18 -13.47 -17.46 15.70
CA GLN A 18 -12.04 -17.28 15.43
C GLN A 18 -11.50 -18.41 14.54
N ALA A 19 -11.88 -19.67 14.79
CA ALA A 19 -11.49 -20.80 13.97
C ALA A 19 -12.03 -20.66 12.53
N LEU A 20 -13.28 -20.19 12.37
CA LEU A 20 -13.88 -19.95 11.07
C LEU A 20 -13.13 -18.85 10.29
N ILE A 21 -12.75 -17.75 10.95
CA ILE A 21 -11.95 -16.68 10.38
C ILE A 21 -10.60 -17.23 9.92
N ASN A 22 -9.88 -17.93 10.80
CA ASN A 22 -8.55 -18.47 10.48
C ASN A 22 -8.63 -19.41 9.28
N ASN A 23 -9.60 -20.33 9.25
CA ASN A 23 -9.81 -21.23 8.12
C ASN A 23 -10.07 -20.47 6.80
N GLY A 24 -10.90 -19.41 6.82
CA GLY A 24 -11.13 -18.59 5.65
C GLY A 24 -9.88 -17.87 5.16
N LEU A 25 -9.03 -17.41 6.09
CA LEU A 25 -7.74 -16.77 5.75
C LEU A 25 -6.73 -17.76 5.19
N ASP A 26 -6.67 -18.98 5.73
CA ASP A 26 -5.79 -20.03 5.22
C ASP A 26 -6.12 -20.36 3.76
N PHE A 27 -7.41 -20.39 3.41
CA PHE A 27 -7.84 -20.54 2.01
C PHE A 27 -7.50 -19.32 1.13
N LEU A 28 -7.51 -18.09 1.67
CA LEU A 28 -7.02 -16.92 0.92
C LEU A 28 -5.50 -17.01 0.69
N ASP A 29 -4.74 -17.42 1.70
CA ASP A 29 -3.31 -17.62 1.59
C ASP A 29 -2.98 -18.71 0.57
N GLN A 30 -3.71 -19.82 0.60
CA GLN A 30 -3.57 -20.89 -0.40
C GLN A 30 -3.89 -20.38 -1.82
N ALA A 31 -4.97 -19.60 -1.99
CA ALA A 31 -5.32 -19.03 -3.28
C ALA A 31 -4.20 -18.13 -3.84
N ARG A 32 -3.53 -17.36 -2.98
CA ARG A 32 -2.40 -16.51 -3.34
C ARG A 32 -1.17 -17.32 -3.76
N GLU A 33 -0.84 -18.35 -3.00
CA GLU A 33 0.26 -19.24 -3.32
C GLU A 33 0.05 -19.98 -4.65
N GLU A 34 -1.19 -20.38 -4.95
CA GLU A 34 -1.51 -21.00 -6.24
C GLU A 34 -1.38 -20.02 -7.42
N LEU A 35 -1.70 -18.72 -7.21
CA LEU A 35 -1.45 -17.68 -8.22
C LEU A 35 0.05 -17.51 -8.47
N LYS A 36 0.89 -17.45 -7.43
CA LYS A 36 2.35 -17.37 -7.57
C LYS A 36 2.93 -18.54 -8.36
N LYS A 37 2.35 -19.73 -8.17
CA LYS A 37 2.73 -20.96 -8.90
C LYS A 37 2.11 -21.07 -10.30
N SER A 38 1.46 -20.02 -10.79
CA SER A 38 0.76 -20.00 -12.08
C SER A 38 -0.30 -21.11 -12.22
N LYS A 39 -1.03 -21.40 -11.14
CA LYS A 39 -2.09 -22.39 -11.07
C LYS A 39 -3.48 -21.75 -10.88
N PRO A 40 -4.00 -20.97 -11.84
CA PRO A 40 -5.24 -20.18 -11.67
C PRO A 40 -6.45 -21.04 -11.33
N LYS A 41 -6.54 -22.26 -11.86
CA LYS A 41 -7.63 -23.20 -11.55
C LYS A 41 -7.76 -23.46 -10.06
N PHE A 42 -6.67 -23.78 -9.39
CA PHE A 42 -6.68 -24.10 -7.96
C PHE A 42 -6.88 -22.84 -7.13
N SER A 43 -6.30 -21.72 -7.56
CA SER A 43 -6.51 -20.41 -6.92
C SER A 43 -7.98 -20.02 -6.87
N VAL A 44 -8.72 -20.17 -7.97
CA VAL A 44 -10.17 -19.87 -8.01
C VAL A 44 -10.94 -20.75 -7.03
N VAL A 45 -10.62 -22.04 -6.93
CA VAL A 45 -11.29 -22.96 -6.01
C VAL A 45 -11.02 -22.58 -4.56
N SER A 46 -9.75 -22.34 -4.20
CA SER A 46 -9.37 -21.94 -2.85
C SER A 46 -9.97 -20.58 -2.48
N PHE A 47 -9.91 -19.61 -3.38
CA PHE A 47 -10.50 -18.28 -3.18
C PHE A 47 -12.02 -18.36 -2.97
N TRP A 48 -12.75 -19.14 -3.79
CA TRP A 48 -14.18 -19.29 -3.61
C TRP A 48 -14.53 -19.94 -2.27
N THR A 49 -13.76 -20.95 -1.85
CA THR A 49 -13.91 -21.58 -0.53
C THR A 49 -13.73 -20.54 0.59
N ALA A 50 -12.73 -19.69 0.49
CA ALA A 50 -12.55 -18.59 1.42
C ALA A 50 -13.74 -17.63 1.47
N VAL A 51 -14.30 -17.25 0.32
CA VAL A 51 -15.50 -16.40 0.23
C VAL A 51 -16.68 -17.05 0.95
N GLU A 52 -16.97 -18.34 0.68
CA GLU A 52 -18.06 -19.07 1.33
C GLU A 52 -17.89 -19.15 2.85
N ILE A 53 -16.68 -19.31 3.34
CA ILE A 53 -16.37 -19.36 4.79
C ILE A 53 -16.49 -17.96 5.40
N LEU A 54 -15.82 -16.96 4.83
CA LEU A 54 -15.73 -15.63 5.43
C LEU A 54 -17.09 -14.90 5.42
N LEU A 55 -17.93 -15.12 4.42
CA LEU A 55 -19.30 -14.57 4.39
C LEU A 55 -20.19 -15.10 5.53
N LYS A 56 -19.87 -16.26 6.09
CA LYS A 56 -20.60 -16.84 7.23
C LYS A 56 -20.14 -16.28 8.58
N VAL A 57 -18.99 -15.60 8.64
CA VAL A 57 -18.45 -15.07 9.91
C VAL A 57 -19.40 -14.15 10.63
N PRO A 58 -20.02 -13.12 10.01
CA PRO A 58 -20.99 -12.27 10.70
C PRO A 58 -22.20 -13.04 11.25
N LEU A 59 -22.68 -14.03 10.50
CA LEU A 59 -23.81 -14.88 10.93
C LEU A 59 -23.42 -15.77 12.11
N ALA A 60 -22.24 -16.40 12.07
CA ALA A 60 -21.73 -17.23 13.16
C ALA A 60 -21.45 -16.40 14.43
N HIS A 61 -21.02 -15.15 14.26
CA HIS A 61 -20.80 -14.20 15.35
C HIS A 61 -22.12 -13.87 16.08
N GLU A 62 -23.18 -13.65 15.32
CA GLU A 62 -24.52 -13.43 15.90
C GLU A 62 -25.02 -14.69 16.60
N HIS A 63 -25.08 -15.81 15.88
CA HIS A 63 -25.41 -17.11 16.48
C HIS A 63 -24.95 -18.26 15.59
N TRP A 64 -24.28 -19.25 16.17
CA TRP A 64 -23.71 -20.41 15.46
C TRP A 64 -24.71 -21.16 14.57
N SER A 65 -25.99 -21.27 14.99
CA SER A 65 -27.00 -22.02 14.22
C SER A 65 -27.41 -21.33 12.90
N LEU A 66 -27.12 -20.05 12.73
CA LEU A 66 -27.42 -19.33 11.49
C LEU A 66 -26.62 -19.84 10.30
N ILE A 67 -25.48 -20.50 10.53
CA ILE A 67 -24.67 -21.09 9.47
C ILE A 67 -24.93 -22.58 9.23
N CYS A 68 -25.82 -23.18 10.02
CA CYS A 68 -26.25 -24.59 9.85
C CYS A 68 -27.41 -24.69 8.85
N SER A 69 -27.39 -25.73 8.01
CA SER A 69 -28.50 -26.03 7.10
C SER A 69 -29.81 -26.26 7.88
N ARG A 70 -30.92 -25.75 7.33
CA ARG A 70 -32.26 -25.89 7.93
C ARG A 70 -32.99 -27.19 7.60
N LYS A 71 -32.29 -28.14 6.89
CA LYS A 71 -32.90 -29.43 6.55
C LYS A 71 -33.16 -30.31 7.73
N SER A 72 -32.45 -30.11 8.84
CA SER A 72 -32.65 -30.73 10.13
C SER A 72 -32.41 -29.73 11.24
N PRO A 73 -33.02 -29.89 12.45
CA PRO A 73 -32.70 -29.02 13.56
C PRO A 73 -31.19 -29.04 13.88
N PRO A 74 -30.54 -27.87 13.98
CA PRO A 74 -29.08 -27.81 14.22
C PRO A 74 -28.80 -28.27 15.66
N LYS A 75 -27.80 -29.14 15.83
CA LYS A 75 -27.30 -29.57 17.14
C LYS A 75 -25.97 -28.88 17.44
N LYS A 76 -25.82 -28.38 18.66
CA LYS A 76 -24.61 -27.66 19.09
C LYS A 76 -23.39 -28.56 19.05
N GLN A 77 -23.53 -29.83 19.39
CA GLN A 77 -22.40 -30.76 19.37
C GLN A 77 -21.92 -31.03 17.95
N ASP A 78 -22.82 -31.30 17.00
CA ASP A 78 -22.45 -31.52 15.60
C ASP A 78 -21.72 -30.30 15.03
N PHE A 79 -22.16 -29.10 15.42
CA PHE A 79 -21.47 -27.85 15.03
C PHE A 79 -20.05 -27.76 15.62
N GLN A 80 -19.88 -28.10 16.90
CA GLN A 80 -18.57 -28.05 17.57
C GLN A 80 -17.60 -29.10 17.01
N ASP A 81 -18.12 -30.26 16.66
CA ASP A 81 -17.34 -31.36 16.07
C ASP A 81 -17.07 -31.15 14.55
N GLY A 82 -17.68 -30.14 13.93
CA GLY A 82 -17.56 -29.86 12.50
C GLY A 82 -18.38 -30.81 11.62
N ASP A 83 -19.20 -31.67 12.22
CA ASP A 83 -20.07 -32.64 11.54
C ASP A 83 -21.47 -32.08 11.30
N PHE A 84 -21.54 -31.01 10.53
CA PHE A 84 -22.80 -30.36 10.18
C PHE A 84 -22.83 -29.92 8.71
N GLN A 85 -24.01 -29.93 8.10
CA GLN A 85 -24.19 -29.34 6.79
C GLN A 85 -24.33 -27.82 6.91
N SER A 86 -23.42 -27.07 6.33
CA SER A 86 -23.51 -25.60 6.32
C SER A 86 -24.48 -25.08 5.25
N ILE A 87 -25.00 -23.87 5.45
CA ILE A 87 -25.83 -23.16 4.47
C ILE A 87 -25.05 -22.84 3.19
N THR A 88 -25.76 -22.72 2.07
CA THR A 88 -25.23 -22.34 0.76
C THR A 88 -24.90 -20.84 0.69
N TYR A 89 -24.19 -20.44 -0.35
CA TYR A 89 -23.91 -19.03 -0.66
C TYR A 89 -25.19 -18.18 -0.75
N ASP A 90 -26.20 -18.66 -1.45
CA ASP A 90 -27.45 -17.91 -1.64
C ASP A 90 -28.25 -17.77 -0.31
N GLU A 91 -28.27 -18.82 0.50
CA GLU A 91 -28.83 -18.74 1.86
C GLU A 91 -28.04 -17.78 2.75
N THR A 92 -26.70 -17.82 2.70
CA THR A 92 -25.82 -16.87 3.42
C THR A 92 -26.14 -15.42 3.06
N ARG A 93 -26.23 -15.14 1.76
CA ARG A 93 -26.55 -13.78 1.25
C ARG A 93 -27.91 -13.29 1.73
N ASN A 94 -28.93 -14.17 1.70
CA ASN A 94 -30.27 -13.83 2.18
C ASN A 94 -30.26 -13.55 3.68
N LEU A 95 -29.59 -14.37 4.50
CA LEU A 95 -29.50 -14.15 5.94
C LEU A 95 -28.70 -12.89 6.30
N LEU A 96 -27.63 -12.57 5.58
CA LEU A 96 -26.92 -11.29 5.75
C LEU A 96 -27.86 -10.10 5.52
N ARG A 97 -28.73 -10.15 4.52
CA ARG A 97 -29.71 -9.10 4.23
C ARG A 97 -30.84 -9.08 5.26
N ASP A 98 -31.49 -10.22 5.50
CA ASP A 98 -32.77 -10.30 6.18
C ASP A 98 -32.64 -10.35 7.70
N VAL A 99 -31.53 -10.90 8.21
CA VAL A 99 -31.30 -11.07 9.65
C VAL A 99 -30.36 -9.98 10.20
N LEU A 100 -29.26 -9.70 9.47
CA LEU A 100 -28.24 -8.75 9.95
C LEU A 100 -28.39 -7.33 9.39
N ASN A 101 -29.31 -7.09 8.45
CA ASN A 101 -29.42 -5.83 7.72
C ASN A 101 -28.09 -5.39 7.05
N LYS A 102 -27.29 -6.36 6.61
CA LYS A 102 -25.99 -6.17 5.94
C LYS A 102 -26.02 -6.79 4.54
N PRO A 103 -26.84 -6.29 3.60
CA PRO A 103 -26.92 -6.84 2.26
C PRO A 103 -25.57 -6.65 1.51
N LEU A 104 -25.20 -7.64 0.72
CA LEU A 104 -24.13 -7.43 -0.25
C LEU A 104 -24.59 -6.45 -1.33
N SER A 105 -23.74 -5.49 -1.73
CA SER A 105 -24.07 -4.62 -2.87
C SER A 105 -24.25 -5.45 -4.15
N SER A 106 -24.97 -4.88 -5.11
CA SER A 106 -25.20 -5.52 -6.41
C SER A 106 -23.91 -5.89 -7.11
N GLU A 107 -22.93 -4.97 -7.07
CA GLU A 107 -21.61 -5.17 -7.68
C GLU A 107 -20.81 -6.25 -6.98
N THR A 108 -20.84 -6.30 -5.65
CA THR A 108 -20.16 -7.34 -4.87
C THR A 108 -20.76 -8.71 -5.16
N HIS A 109 -22.09 -8.80 -5.20
CA HIS A 109 -22.77 -10.04 -5.55
C HIS A 109 -22.41 -10.50 -6.98
N GLN A 110 -22.43 -9.59 -7.96
CA GLN A 110 -22.07 -9.91 -9.36
C GLN A 110 -20.63 -10.42 -9.47
N ALA A 111 -19.68 -9.78 -8.76
CA ALA A 111 -18.29 -10.22 -8.77
C ALA A 111 -18.14 -11.63 -8.17
N PHE A 112 -18.78 -11.90 -7.04
CA PHE A 112 -18.78 -13.23 -6.43
C PHE A 112 -19.46 -14.28 -7.30
N ASP A 113 -20.57 -13.95 -7.94
CA ASP A 113 -21.29 -14.88 -8.81
C ASP A 113 -20.48 -15.31 -10.04
N LYS A 114 -19.67 -14.41 -10.61
CA LYS A 114 -18.73 -14.75 -11.70
C LYS A 114 -17.71 -15.78 -11.24
N VAL A 115 -17.05 -15.55 -10.09
CA VAL A 115 -16.07 -16.50 -9.55
C VAL A 115 -16.72 -17.83 -9.18
N ARG A 116 -17.94 -17.81 -8.60
CA ARG A 116 -18.73 -19.01 -8.32
C ARG A 116 -18.96 -19.83 -9.57
N LYS A 117 -19.35 -19.21 -10.68
CA LYS A 117 -19.55 -19.87 -11.97
C LYS A 117 -18.27 -20.48 -12.51
N HIS A 118 -17.13 -19.78 -12.41
CA HIS A 118 -15.83 -20.35 -12.77
C HIS A 118 -15.50 -21.58 -11.91
N ARG A 119 -15.59 -21.47 -10.57
CA ARG A 119 -15.36 -22.58 -9.66
C ARG A 119 -16.24 -23.78 -9.98
N ASN A 120 -17.53 -23.59 -10.20
CA ASN A 120 -18.45 -24.68 -10.51
C ASN A 120 -18.06 -25.36 -11.83
N ARG A 121 -17.72 -24.59 -12.87
CA ARG A 121 -17.25 -25.13 -14.13
C ARG A 121 -15.94 -25.93 -13.96
N LEU A 122 -15.00 -25.43 -13.14
CA LEU A 122 -13.71 -26.06 -12.90
C LEU A 122 -13.79 -27.37 -12.10
N VAL A 123 -14.75 -27.46 -11.17
CA VAL A 123 -14.90 -28.62 -10.27
C VAL A 123 -15.76 -29.69 -10.87
N HIS A 124 -16.84 -29.34 -11.58
CA HIS A 124 -17.86 -30.28 -12.04
C HIS A 124 -17.74 -30.65 -13.52
N PHE A 125 -16.95 -29.90 -14.32
CA PHE A 125 -16.84 -30.18 -15.74
C PHE A 125 -15.37 -30.34 -16.14
N TYR A 126 -15.13 -31.30 -17.04
CA TYR A 126 -13.85 -31.43 -17.75
C TYR A 126 -13.71 -30.24 -18.72
N HIS A 127 -12.70 -29.40 -18.48
CA HIS A 127 -12.33 -28.36 -19.43
C HIS A 127 -11.03 -28.77 -20.13
N PRO A 128 -11.03 -28.92 -21.44
CA PRO A 128 -9.81 -29.25 -22.15
C PRO A 128 -8.80 -28.12 -22.05
N LYS A 129 -8.17 -27.43 -22.22
CA LYS A 129 -7.26 -26.32 -21.93
C LYS A 129 -8.01 -24.97 -21.99
N PHE A 130 -7.82 -24.14 -20.97
CA PHE A 130 -8.18 -22.73 -21.09
C PHE A 130 -7.29 -22.05 -22.12
N THR A 131 -7.87 -21.17 -22.93
CA THR A 131 -7.10 -20.22 -23.73
C THR A 131 -6.47 -19.17 -22.79
N ASP A 132 -5.37 -18.55 -23.21
CA ASP A 132 -4.73 -17.49 -22.43
C ASP A 132 -5.70 -16.34 -22.13
N THR A 133 -6.59 -16.01 -23.06
CA THR A 133 -7.62 -14.98 -22.89
C THR A 133 -8.62 -15.35 -21.79
N GLU A 134 -9.07 -16.62 -21.72
CA GLU A 134 -9.96 -17.08 -20.65
C GLU A 134 -9.27 -17.07 -19.30
N VAL A 135 -7.99 -17.45 -19.22
CA VAL A 135 -7.20 -17.36 -17.99
C VAL A 135 -7.10 -15.91 -17.53
N GLN A 136 -6.80 -14.99 -18.42
CA GLN A 136 -6.73 -13.55 -18.13
C GLN A 136 -8.06 -13.03 -17.57
N GLN A 137 -9.18 -13.38 -18.22
CA GLN A 137 -10.51 -12.99 -17.75
C GLN A 137 -10.81 -13.55 -16.36
N ILE A 138 -10.52 -14.83 -16.11
CA ILE A 138 -10.74 -15.47 -14.80
C ILE A 138 -9.92 -14.74 -13.71
N LEU A 139 -8.67 -14.40 -14.00
CA LEU A 139 -7.79 -13.69 -13.05
C LEU A 139 -8.29 -12.27 -12.76
N ASP A 140 -8.76 -11.54 -13.78
CA ASP A 140 -9.36 -10.21 -13.61
C ASP A 140 -10.63 -10.27 -12.74
N GLU A 141 -11.51 -11.24 -13.00
CA GLU A 141 -12.77 -11.41 -12.26
C GLU A 141 -12.53 -11.90 -10.82
N GLN A 142 -11.55 -12.78 -10.60
CA GLN A 142 -11.13 -13.19 -9.26
C GLN A 142 -10.53 -12.02 -8.47
N ALA A 143 -9.70 -11.20 -9.10
CA ALA A 143 -9.09 -10.04 -8.47
C ALA A 143 -10.14 -8.98 -8.07
N ASP A 144 -11.15 -8.74 -8.91
CA ASP A 144 -12.26 -7.86 -8.58
C ASP A 144 -13.07 -8.38 -7.37
N ALA A 145 -13.38 -9.68 -7.36
CA ALA A 145 -14.06 -10.31 -6.24
C ALA A 145 -13.23 -10.27 -4.95
N TRP A 146 -11.91 -10.48 -5.06
CA TRP A 146 -10.99 -10.41 -3.92
C TRP A 146 -10.92 -9.00 -3.33
N PHE A 147 -10.80 -7.99 -4.18
CA PHE A 147 -10.81 -6.61 -3.75
C PHE A 147 -12.12 -6.28 -3.01
N ARG A 148 -13.28 -6.72 -3.51
CA ARG A 148 -14.58 -6.50 -2.86
C ARG A 148 -14.71 -7.26 -1.55
N LEU A 149 -14.18 -8.47 -1.44
CA LEU A 149 -14.12 -9.22 -0.19
C LEU A 149 -13.32 -8.44 0.88
N TYR A 150 -12.17 -7.89 0.52
CA TYR A 150 -11.39 -7.06 1.44
C TYR A 150 -12.12 -5.77 1.84
N GLN A 151 -12.86 -5.14 0.93
CA GLN A 151 -13.69 -3.98 1.28
C GLN A 151 -14.78 -4.35 2.30
N LEU A 152 -15.49 -5.46 2.12
CA LEU A 152 -16.48 -5.96 3.09
C LEU A 152 -15.86 -6.19 4.46
N ILE A 153 -14.76 -6.91 4.52
CA ILE A 153 -14.07 -7.24 5.77
C ILE A 153 -13.62 -5.97 6.49
N ARG A 154 -13.03 -5.01 5.76
CA ARG A 154 -12.43 -3.81 6.34
C ARG A 154 -13.43 -2.73 6.72
N LYS A 155 -14.54 -2.60 5.98
CA LYS A 155 -15.53 -1.55 6.23
C LYS A 155 -16.71 -2.06 7.05
N ASP A 156 -17.32 -3.15 6.59
CA ASP A 156 -18.62 -3.58 7.13
C ASP A 156 -18.47 -4.52 8.32
N TRP A 157 -17.34 -5.25 8.42
CA TRP A 157 -17.13 -6.27 9.44
C TRP A 157 -15.96 -6.00 10.38
N MET A 158 -15.36 -4.83 10.32
CA MET A 158 -14.22 -4.45 11.17
C MET A 158 -14.53 -4.61 12.67
N THR A 159 -15.73 -4.27 13.09
CA THR A 159 -16.20 -4.42 14.48
C THR A 159 -16.29 -5.88 14.94
N ILE A 160 -16.49 -6.82 14.01
CA ILE A 160 -16.56 -8.25 14.28
C ILE A 160 -15.17 -8.89 14.25
N ILE A 161 -14.34 -8.49 13.30
CA ILE A 161 -13.08 -9.16 12.98
C ILE A 161 -11.93 -8.71 13.90
N GLY A 162 -12.01 -7.48 14.44
CA GLY A 162 -11.03 -6.95 15.39
C GLY A 162 -9.77 -6.37 14.73
N VAL A 163 -9.04 -5.58 15.53
CA VAL A 163 -7.90 -4.75 15.07
C VAL A 163 -6.71 -5.59 14.59
N ALA A 164 -6.38 -6.67 15.29
CA ALA A 164 -5.21 -7.50 14.94
C ALA A 164 -5.35 -8.13 13.55
N LEU A 165 -6.54 -8.64 13.22
CA LEU A 165 -6.81 -9.22 11.91
C LEU A 165 -6.88 -8.14 10.82
N TYR A 166 -7.38 -6.95 11.15
CA TYR A 166 -7.38 -5.80 10.25
C TYR A 166 -5.96 -5.46 9.77
N HIS A 167 -4.98 -5.40 10.67
CA HIS A 167 -3.58 -5.13 10.31
C HIS A 167 -2.98 -6.24 9.44
N LYS A 168 -3.29 -7.51 9.73
CA LYS A 168 -2.86 -8.63 8.87
C LYS A 168 -3.38 -8.47 7.45
N LEU A 169 -4.69 -8.17 7.30
CA LEU A 169 -5.32 -7.96 5.99
C LEU A 169 -4.77 -6.74 5.24
N LEU A 170 -4.43 -5.65 5.94
CA LEU A 170 -3.78 -4.48 5.33
C LEU A 170 -2.42 -4.83 4.74
N ASN A 171 -1.60 -5.56 5.48
CA ASN A 171 -0.29 -5.99 5.01
C ASN A 171 -0.41 -6.93 3.81
N ASP A 172 -1.36 -7.86 3.84
CA ASP A 172 -1.62 -8.78 2.76
C ASP A 172 -2.16 -8.07 1.50
N GLU A 173 -3.04 -7.09 1.67
CA GLU A 173 -3.51 -6.26 0.56
C GLU A 173 -2.37 -5.45 -0.06
N SER A 174 -1.52 -4.84 0.76
CA SER A 174 -0.36 -4.08 0.28
C SER A 174 0.57 -4.94 -0.58
N ARG A 175 0.81 -6.19 -0.16
CA ARG A 175 1.59 -7.16 -0.96
C ARG A 175 0.89 -7.49 -2.28
N LEU A 176 -0.42 -7.76 -2.27
CA LEU A 176 -1.19 -8.04 -3.49
C LEU A 176 -1.17 -6.86 -4.46
N LEU A 177 -1.31 -5.64 -3.96
CA LEU A 177 -1.28 -4.42 -4.78
C LEU A 177 0.05 -4.20 -5.49
N ARG A 178 1.15 -4.66 -4.89
CA ARG A 178 2.49 -4.54 -5.47
C ARG A 178 2.87 -5.71 -6.36
N SER A 179 2.35 -6.91 -6.10
CA SER A 179 2.74 -8.14 -6.79
C SER A 179 1.75 -8.60 -7.86
N SER A 180 0.49 -8.15 -7.81
CA SER A 180 -0.56 -8.58 -8.73
C SER A 180 -1.10 -7.42 -9.56
N LEU A 181 -0.77 -7.42 -10.86
CA LEU A 181 -1.30 -6.43 -11.81
C LEU A 181 -2.84 -6.46 -11.88
N TYR A 182 -3.45 -7.62 -11.77
CA TYR A 182 -4.92 -7.77 -11.79
C TYR A 182 -5.56 -7.14 -10.57
N TYR A 183 -4.99 -7.37 -9.37
CA TYR A 183 -5.51 -6.81 -8.14
C TYR A 183 -5.34 -5.28 -8.08
N SER A 184 -4.18 -4.77 -8.48
CA SER A 184 -3.94 -3.32 -8.58
C SER A 184 -4.88 -2.65 -9.59
N LYS A 185 -5.20 -3.31 -10.71
CA LYS A 185 -6.16 -2.84 -11.72
C LYS A 185 -7.60 -2.82 -11.17
N ALA A 186 -8.00 -3.81 -10.36
CA ALA A 186 -9.31 -3.81 -9.71
C ALA A 186 -9.46 -2.61 -8.74
N LYS A 187 -8.45 -2.35 -7.91
CA LYS A 187 -8.43 -1.16 -7.03
C LYS A 187 -8.39 0.14 -7.83
N PHE A 188 -7.60 0.21 -8.91
CA PHE A 188 -7.54 1.37 -9.78
C PHE A 188 -8.92 1.73 -10.35
N ARG A 189 -9.69 0.74 -10.82
CA ARG A 189 -11.07 0.95 -11.31
C ARG A 189 -11.98 1.55 -10.22
N SER A 190 -11.84 1.11 -8.98
CA SER A 190 -12.64 1.63 -7.86
C SER A 190 -12.31 3.07 -7.46
N LEU A 191 -11.17 3.60 -7.91
CA LEU A 191 -10.70 4.97 -7.63
C LEU A 191 -11.05 5.96 -8.75
N ALA A 192 -11.84 5.57 -9.75
CA ALA A 192 -12.13 6.40 -10.92
C ALA A 192 -12.63 7.80 -10.56
N ASP A 193 -13.57 7.93 -9.62
CA ASP A 193 -14.12 9.22 -9.19
C ASP A 193 -13.08 10.04 -8.39
N THR A 194 -12.28 9.39 -7.58
CA THR A 194 -11.19 10.05 -6.83
C THR A 194 -10.13 10.60 -7.78
N LEU A 195 -9.73 9.79 -8.76
CA LEU A 195 -8.76 10.21 -9.78
C LEU A 195 -9.30 11.34 -10.67
N LYS A 196 -10.60 11.31 -10.99
CA LYS A 196 -11.26 12.39 -11.71
C LYS A 196 -11.18 13.68 -10.90
N ARG A 197 -11.58 13.65 -9.64
CA ARG A 197 -11.51 14.82 -8.73
C ARG A 197 -10.11 15.40 -8.66
N HIS A 198 -9.06 14.59 -8.51
CA HIS A 198 -7.68 15.08 -8.48
C HIS A 198 -7.25 15.75 -9.80
N ARG A 199 -7.73 15.24 -10.96
CA ARG A 199 -7.49 15.90 -12.25
C ARG A 199 -8.23 17.24 -12.34
N ASP A 200 -9.47 17.27 -11.87
CA ASP A 200 -10.30 18.49 -11.85
C ASP A 200 -9.70 19.57 -10.92
N GLU A 201 -8.98 19.13 -9.87
CA GLU A 201 -8.17 19.99 -8.97
C GLU A 201 -6.81 20.41 -9.58
N GLY A 202 -6.52 20.05 -10.82
CA GLY A 202 -5.27 20.41 -11.50
C GLY A 202 -4.05 19.55 -11.11
N LYS A 203 -4.23 18.47 -10.30
CA LYS A 203 -3.11 17.62 -9.89
C LYS A 203 -2.59 16.75 -11.04
N THR A 204 -1.30 16.65 -11.16
CA THR A 204 -0.63 15.79 -12.13
C THR A 204 -0.70 14.32 -11.67
N ILE A 205 -1.24 13.44 -12.53
CA ILE A 205 -1.33 12.01 -12.24
C ILE A 205 -0.46 11.23 -13.23
N VAL A 206 0.51 10.48 -12.69
CA VAL A 206 1.51 9.72 -13.45
C VAL A 206 1.39 8.21 -13.19
N PRO A 207 1.96 7.36 -14.06
CA PRO A 207 2.07 5.93 -13.80
C PRO A 207 2.95 5.65 -12.58
N CYS A 208 2.48 4.77 -11.68
CA CYS A 208 3.28 4.32 -10.55
C CYS A 208 4.36 3.32 -11.01
N PRO A 209 5.63 3.47 -10.62
CA PRO A 209 6.70 2.56 -11.01
C PRO A 209 6.49 1.13 -10.48
N ILE A 210 5.78 0.96 -9.38
CA ILE A 210 5.56 -0.36 -8.75
C ILE A 210 4.33 -1.06 -9.31
N CYS A 211 3.13 -0.51 -9.13
CA CYS A 211 1.89 -1.19 -9.54
C CYS A 211 1.49 -0.93 -11.00
N LYS A 212 2.23 -0.08 -11.72
CA LYS A 212 2.04 0.28 -13.14
C LYS A 212 0.71 0.99 -13.46
N GLN A 213 -0.12 1.29 -12.45
CA GLN A 213 -1.37 2.02 -12.67
C GLN A 213 -1.11 3.53 -12.74
N LYS A 214 -1.85 4.24 -13.61
CA LYS A 214 -1.78 5.71 -13.72
C LYS A 214 -2.57 6.35 -12.57
N ALA A 215 -2.03 6.26 -11.35
CA ALA A 215 -2.66 6.64 -10.09
C ALA A 215 -1.71 7.29 -9.07
N ALA A 216 -0.48 7.59 -9.43
CA ALA A 216 0.43 8.34 -8.58
C ALA A 216 0.18 9.84 -8.76
N VAL A 217 -0.27 10.50 -7.70
CA VAL A 217 -0.44 11.95 -7.65
C VAL A 217 0.94 12.55 -7.42
N ARG A 218 1.43 13.31 -8.39
CA ARG A 218 2.76 13.90 -8.39
C ARG A 218 2.70 15.39 -8.11
N SER A 219 3.57 15.87 -7.24
CA SER A 219 3.95 17.27 -7.05
C SER A 219 5.39 17.46 -7.52
N ALA A 220 5.70 18.68 -7.94
CA ALA A 220 7.03 19.10 -8.31
C ALA A 220 7.45 20.27 -7.42
N PHE A 221 8.71 20.35 -7.16
CA PHE A 221 9.35 21.46 -6.48
C PHE A 221 10.50 21.97 -7.35
N ASN A 222 10.60 23.27 -7.50
CA ASN A 222 11.65 23.94 -8.28
C ASN A 222 11.56 23.66 -9.81
N GLU A 223 10.32 23.70 -10.36
CA GLU A 223 10.10 23.42 -11.81
C GLU A 223 10.72 24.47 -12.75
N GLU A 224 11.03 25.66 -12.27
CA GLU A 224 11.59 26.76 -13.07
C GLU A 224 13.13 26.73 -13.14
N CYS A 225 13.77 25.82 -12.40
CA CYS A 225 15.23 25.67 -12.35
C CYS A 225 15.72 24.45 -13.14
N ASP A 226 17.04 24.33 -13.26
CA ASP A 226 17.67 23.22 -14.02
C ASP A 226 17.41 21.86 -13.41
N HIS A 227 17.08 21.81 -12.09
CA HIS A 227 16.83 20.60 -11.34
C HIS A 227 15.45 20.64 -10.70
N THR A 228 14.61 19.64 -10.99
CA THR A 228 13.27 19.55 -10.45
C THR A 228 13.16 18.33 -9.56
N ARG A 229 12.77 18.57 -8.29
CA ARG A 229 12.43 17.48 -7.36
C ARG A 229 10.97 17.09 -7.52
N TYR A 230 10.73 15.81 -7.72
CA TYR A 230 9.39 15.24 -7.78
C TYR A 230 9.10 14.37 -6.57
N GLU A 231 7.88 14.48 -6.09
CA GLU A 231 7.33 13.59 -5.09
C GLU A 231 5.98 13.05 -5.58
N SER A 232 5.75 11.77 -5.46
CA SER A 232 4.48 11.19 -5.84
C SER A 232 3.99 10.16 -4.83
N ASN A 233 2.67 10.08 -4.67
CA ASN A 233 2.01 9.08 -3.84
C ASN A 233 0.98 8.31 -4.65
N CYS A 234 1.15 7.01 -4.74
CA CYS A 234 0.25 6.16 -5.51
C CYS A 234 -1.03 5.84 -4.73
N LEU A 235 -2.18 6.30 -5.20
CA LEU A 235 -3.49 6.04 -4.60
C LEU A 235 -3.88 4.54 -4.62
N VAL A 236 -3.26 3.74 -5.49
CA VAL A 236 -3.51 2.30 -5.58
C VAL A 236 -2.68 1.52 -4.58
N CYS A 237 -1.35 1.58 -4.64
CA CYS A 237 -0.48 0.75 -3.81
C CYS A 237 0.12 1.46 -2.60
N GLY A 238 -0.13 2.78 -2.45
CA GLY A 238 0.34 3.58 -1.33
C GLY A 238 1.86 3.82 -1.30
N ILE A 239 2.58 3.51 -2.39
CA ILE A 239 4.01 3.79 -2.48
C ILE A 239 4.20 5.28 -2.70
N ALA A 240 5.04 5.87 -1.86
CA ALA A 240 5.65 7.17 -2.10
C ALA A 240 6.91 6.96 -2.96
N ASP A 241 7.13 7.88 -3.89
CA ASP A 241 8.27 7.88 -4.80
C ASP A 241 8.81 9.30 -4.86
N VAL A 242 10.10 9.48 -4.57
CA VAL A 242 10.79 10.77 -4.53
C VAL A 242 12.04 10.66 -5.39
N TYR A 243 12.28 11.66 -6.24
CA TYR A 243 13.47 11.73 -7.06
C TYR A 243 13.73 13.16 -7.51
N VAL A 244 14.97 13.43 -7.96
CA VAL A 244 15.34 14.68 -8.63
C VAL A 244 15.65 14.37 -10.11
N GLU A 245 15.05 15.11 -11.03
CA GLU A 245 15.46 15.11 -12.43
C GLU A 245 16.56 16.14 -12.63
N VAL A 246 17.67 15.70 -13.24
CA VAL A 246 18.83 16.53 -13.57
C VAL A 246 19.20 16.35 -15.03
N LEU A 247 19.82 17.35 -15.62
CA LEU A 247 20.50 17.22 -16.89
C LEU A 247 21.97 16.88 -16.63
N CYS A 248 22.47 15.81 -17.22
CA CYS A 248 23.90 15.49 -17.12
C CYS A 248 24.73 16.65 -17.67
N PRO A 249 25.68 17.24 -16.93
CA PRO A 249 26.44 18.39 -17.38
C PRO A 249 27.35 18.08 -18.60
N GLU A 250 27.76 16.83 -18.77
CA GLU A 250 28.63 16.43 -19.89
C GLU A 250 27.83 16.13 -21.16
N CYS A 251 26.75 15.33 -21.10
CA CYS A 251 26.04 14.91 -22.31
C CYS A 251 24.66 15.55 -22.49
N GLY A 252 24.14 16.30 -21.51
CA GLY A 252 22.84 16.97 -21.56
C GLY A 252 21.64 16.02 -21.50
N ILE A 253 21.86 14.72 -21.28
CA ILE A 253 20.75 13.75 -21.18
C ILE A 253 20.13 13.82 -19.80
N LYS A 254 18.79 13.83 -19.78
CA LYS A 254 18.02 13.85 -18.56
C LYS A 254 18.19 12.54 -17.78
N GLN A 255 18.55 12.66 -16.52
CA GLN A 255 18.79 11.57 -15.58
C GLN A 255 17.90 11.71 -14.35
N ARG A 256 17.76 10.63 -13.59
CA ARG A 256 17.00 10.59 -12.36
C ARG A 256 17.91 10.21 -11.19
N ILE A 257 17.94 11.04 -10.16
CA ILE A 257 18.61 10.76 -8.90
C ILE A 257 17.55 10.23 -7.92
N GLU A 258 17.81 9.06 -7.34
CA GLU A 258 16.96 8.42 -6.34
C GLU A 258 17.57 8.54 -4.93
N PRO A 259 16.77 8.39 -3.85
CA PRO A 259 17.24 8.42 -2.46
C PRO A 259 17.92 7.07 -2.11
N ASP A 260 19.05 6.78 -2.73
CA ASP A 260 19.82 5.54 -2.61
C ASP A 260 20.90 5.57 -1.52
N GLY A 261 21.17 6.74 -0.94
CA GLY A 261 22.22 6.94 0.04
C GLY A 261 23.61 7.21 -0.55
N GLU A 262 23.77 7.04 -1.86
CA GLU A 262 25.02 7.36 -2.54
C GLU A 262 25.22 8.88 -2.63
N LEU A 263 26.46 9.33 -2.56
CA LEU A 263 26.82 10.75 -2.57
C LEU A 263 27.26 11.24 -3.96
N ASP A 264 27.65 10.32 -4.83
CA ASP A 264 28.07 10.62 -6.17
C ASP A 264 26.95 10.36 -7.20
N PHE A 265 26.82 11.25 -8.16
CA PHE A 265 26.04 11.05 -9.35
C PHE A 265 26.90 10.37 -10.41
N THR A 266 26.33 9.40 -11.12
CA THR A 266 26.96 8.79 -12.29
C THR A 266 25.94 8.70 -13.41
N CYS A 267 26.22 9.33 -14.55
CA CYS A 267 25.36 9.30 -15.73
C CYS A 267 25.36 7.91 -16.35
N GLU A 268 24.19 7.33 -16.57
CA GLU A 268 24.05 5.99 -17.17
C GLU A 268 24.53 5.96 -18.64
N GLU A 269 24.46 7.08 -19.35
CA GLU A 269 24.79 7.16 -20.78
C GLU A 269 26.28 7.41 -21.05
N CYS A 270 26.86 8.45 -20.43
CA CYS A 270 28.25 8.84 -20.73
C CYS A 270 29.24 8.48 -19.62
N GLN A 271 28.77 7.90 -18.50
CA GLN A 271 29.58 7.52 -17.34
C GLN A 271 30.29 8.72 -16.66
N HIS A 272 29.87 9.95 -16.93
CA HIS A 272 30.32 11.12 -16.19
C HIS A 272 29.93 10.96 -14.73
N SER A 273 30.84 11.26 -13.80
CA SER A 273 30.57 11.15 -12.36
C SER A 273 31.07 12.40 -11.64
N GLU A 274 30.21 12.89 -10.70
CA GLU A 274 30.52 14.02 -9.85
C GLU A 274 29.73 13.94 -8.55
N PRO A 275 30.11 14.67 -7.45
CA PRO A 275 29.35 14.72 -6.21
C PRO A 275 27.93 15.27 -6.44
N LYS A 276 26.91 14.57 -5.92
CA LYS A 276 25.51 15.03 -6.02
C LYS A 276 25.33 16.41 -5.40
N ILE A 277 26.11 16.74 -4.38
CA ILE A 277 26.01 18.04 -3.70
C ILE A 277 26.48 19.19 -4.60
N GLU A 278 27.51 18.97 -5.42
CA GLU A 278 28.00 19.97 -6.38
C GLU A 278 27.02 20.12 -7.55
N LEU A 279 26.43 19.00 -7.99
CA LEU A 279 25.45 18.99 -9.08
C LEU A 279 24.13 19.68 -8.71
N LEU A 280 23.67 19.54 -7.44
CA LEU A 280 22.34 19.97 -7.00
C LEU A 280 22.32 21.29 -6.21
N ASP A 281 23.49 21.81 -5.82
CA ASP A 281 23.57 23.07 -5.09
C ASP A 281 23.28 24.27 -6.02
N GLU A 282 22.20 24.95 -5.75
CA GLU A 282 21.76 26.15 -6.50
C GLU A 282 22.14 27.46 -5.78
N SER A 283 23.05 27.41 -4.79
CA SER A 283 23.54 28.61 -4.14
C SER A 283 24.35 29.47 -5.12
N ASP A 284 24.03 30.75 -5.22
CA ASP A 284 24.84 31.74 -5.96
C ASP A 284 26.16 32.09 -5.24
N CYS A 285 26.51 31.35 -4.19
CA CYS A 285 27.67 31.59 -3.36
C CYS A 285 28.97 31.07 -4.02
N SER A 286 30.00 31.91 -4.05
CA SER A 286 31.33 31.44 -4.43
C SER A 286 31.84 30.40 -3.41
N PRO A 287 32.75 29.49 -3.80
CA PRO A 287 33.34 28.53 -2.84
C PRO A 287 33.98 29.18 -1.61
N GLU A 288 34.43 30.45 -1.74
CA GLU A 288 34.99 31.25 -0.65
C GLU A 288 33.89 31.75 0.33
N ASP A 289 32.73 32.16 -0.20
CA ASP A 289 31.59 32.54 0.58
C ASP A 289 30.94 31.37 1.30
N ALA A 290 30.87 30.19 0.66
CA ALA A 290 30.39 28.96 1.27
C ALA A 290 31.24 28.52 2.47
N MET A 291 32.57 28.75 2.44
CA MET A 291 33.44 28.55 3.60
C MET A 291 33.14 29.50 4.75
N ILE A 292 32.72 30.72 4.44
CA ILE A 292 32.37 31.75 5.44
C ILE A 292 30.98 31.49 6.02
N MET A 293 30.05 30.98 5.18
CA MET A 293 28.67 30.68 5.56
C MET A 293 28.50 29.33 6.28
N GLY A 294 29.59 28.52 6.41
CA GLY A 294 29.61 27.32 7.25
C GLY A 294 29.57 25.99 6.52
N GLY A 295 29.74 25.97 5.19
CA GLY A 295 29.78 24.72 4.39
C GLY A 295 28.49 23.91 4.34
N PRO A 296 28.52 22.74 3.73
CA PRO A 296 27.33 21.86 3.65
C PRO A 296 26.82 21.47 5.03
N ALA A 297 25.49 21.34 5.14
CA ALA A 297 24.86 20.97 6.40
C ALA A 297 24.58 19.46 6.48
N SER A 298 24.44 18.95 7.68
CA SER A 298 24.11 17.54 7.95
C SER A 298 22.60 17.35 8.05
N CYS A 299 22.09 16.27 7.50
CA CYS A 299 20.66 15.92 7.51
C CYS A 299 20.29 15.19 8.81
N SER A 300 19.27 15.68 9.52
CA SER A 300 18.75 15.02 10.73
C SER A 300 17.90 13.79 10.43
N ASP A 301 17.29 13.68 9.25
CA ASP A 301 16.34 12.63 8.91
C ASP A 301 17.05 11.30 8.56
N CYS A 302 18.12 11.37 7.77
CA CYS A 302 18.91 10.18 7.40
C CYS A 302 20.28 10.13 8.09
N GLU A 303 20.57 11.10 8.98
CA GLU A 303 21.87 11.25 9.65
C GLU A 303 23.07 11.43 8.68
N GLY A 304 22.79 11.87 7.43
CA GLY A 304 23.82 12.16 6.42
C GLY A 304 24.69 13.31 6.85
N TYR A 305 26.01 13.09 6.89
CA TYR A 305 27.00 14.13 7.26
C TYR A 305 27.35 14.98 6.03
N GLU A 306 27.17 16.30 6.16
CA GLU A 306 27.45 17.26 5.05
C GLU A 306 26.76 16.92 3.73
N THR A 307 25.47 16.51 3.80
CA THR A 307 24.69 16.05 2.63
C THR A 307 23.59 17.04 2.22
N VAL A 308 23.51 18.21 2.83
CA VAL A 308 22.43 19.18 2.58
C VAL A 308 22.99 20.42 1.89
N CYS A 309 22.38 20.77 0.75
CA CYS A 309 22.71 21.97 -0.04
C CYS A 309 21.50 22.88 -0.24
N ASP A 310 21.72 24.09 -0.75
CA ASP A 310 20.63 24.98 -1.19
C ASP A 310 19.96 24.40 -2.44
N PHE A 311 18.63 24.52 -2.49
CA PHE A 311 17.82 24.00 -3.59
C PHE A 311 16.60 24.89 -3.81
N GLY A 312 16.77 25.95 -4.56
CA GLY A 312 15.70 26.87 -4.93
C GLY A 312 15.01 27.56 -3.74
N GLY A 313 15.79 28.01 -2.74
CA GLY A 313 15.28 28.68 -1.55
C GLY A 313 14.78 27.74 -0.46
N SER A 314 14.99 26.44 -0.61
CA SER A 314 14.87 25.39 0.40
C SER A 314 16.19 24.62 0.50
N TYR A 315 16.29 23.68 1.43
CA TYR A 315 17.50 22.88 1.62
C TYR A 315 17.22 21.43 1.30
N LEU A 316 17.96 20.83 0.37
CA LEU A 316 17.79 19.44 -0.07
C LEU A 316 18.93 18.56 0.48
N CYS A 317 18.58 17.46 1.11
CA CYS A 317 19.53 16.40 1.40
C CYS A 317 19.76 15.54 0.14
N VAL A 318 20.98 15.49 -0.40
CA VAL A 318 21.30 14.73 -1.61
C VAL A 318 21.30 13.22 -1.43
N SER A 319 21.35 12.74 -0.18
CA SER A 319 21.32 11.31 0.18
C SER A 319 19.89 10.74 0.26
N CYS A 320 18.97 11.43 0.95
CA CYS A 320 17.59 10.95 1.15
C CYS A 320 16.53 11.76 0.39
N LEU A 321 16.92 12.84 -0.28
CA LEU A 321 16.10 13.76 -1.06
C LEU A 321 14.96 14.43 -0.24
N THR A 322 15.12 14.52 1.09
CA THR A 322 14.21 15.26 1.95
C THR A 322 14.49 16.76 1.82
N LEU A 323 13.40 17.55 1.67
CA LEU A 323 13.46 19.01 1.72
C LEU A 323 13.32 19.50 3.17
N HIS A 324 14.11 20.50 3.53
CA HIS A 324 14.08 21.17 4.80
C HIS A 324 13.86 22.67 4.62
N GLU A 325 13.13 23.30 5.52
CA GLU A 325 12.82 24.73 5.45
C GLU A 325 13.99 25.61 5.93
N ALA A 326 14.85 25.05 6.79
CA ALA A 326 15.95 25.79 7.38
C ALA A 326 17.13 24.90 7.75
N VAL A 327 18.31 25.52 7.76
CA VAL A 327 19.54 24.99 8.31
C VAL A 327 20.02 25.94 9.41
N GLY A 328 20.51 25.39 10.51
CA GLY A 328 21.09 26.14 11.61
C GLY A 328 22.51 25.71 11.94
N SER A 329 23.24 26.56 12.65
CA SER A 329 24.57 26.25 13.16
C SER A 329 24.52 25.96 14.66
N CYS A 330 25.18 24.87 15.07
CA CYS A 330 25.28 24.51 16.48
C CYS A 330 26.26 25.46 17.21
N GLU A 331 25.78 26.18 18.21
CA GLU A 331 26.59 27.15 18.99
C GLU A 331 27.72 26.46 19.78
N TYR A 332 27.62 25.15 20.05
CA TYR A 332 28.63 24.40 20.79
C TYR A 332 29.78 23.95 19.91
N CYS A 333 29.53 23.39 18.73
CA CYS A 333 30.55 22.77 17.88
C CYS A 333 30.71 23.41 16.50
N GLY A 334 29.88 24.38 16.14
CA GLY A 334 29.91 25.04 14.83
C GLY A 334 29.40 24.18 13.67
N ALA A 335 28.87 22.97 13.90
CA ALA A 335 28.33 22.12 12.85
C ALA A 335 26.99 22.66 12.34
N ASN A 336 26.77 22.63 11.02
CA ASN A 336 25.51 22.98 10.40
C ASN A 336 24.60 21.75 10.28
N SER A 337 23.30 21.89 10.57
CA SER A 337 22.34 20.82 10.46
C SER A 337 20.93 21.33 10.21
N THR A 338 20.09 20.46 9.66
CA THR A 338 18.66 20.72 9.46
C THR A 338 17.85 20.69 10.77
N ASN A 339 18.44 20.25 11.87
CA ASN A 339 17.82 20.25 13.20
C ASN A 339 18.84 20.61 14.27
N ILE A 340 18.87 21.86 14.69
CA ILE A 340 19.72 22.34 15.79
C ILE A 340 18.82 22.62 17.01
N PRO A 341 19.11 22.02 18.17
CA PRO A 341 18.36 22.32 19.40
C PRO A 341 18.47 23.80 19.81
N GLU A 342 17.39 24.37 20.32
CA GLU A 342 17.37 25.78 20.82
C GLU A 342 18.45 26.05 21.87
N MET A 343 18.87 25.07 22.64
CA MET A 343 19.90 25.19 23.66
C MET A 343 21.21 24.51 23.21
N SER A 344 21.55 24.55 21.94
CA SER A 344 22.74 23.90 21.38
C SER A 344 24.06 24.33 22.03
N ALA A 345 24.14 25.53 22.55
CA ALA A 345 25.28 26.05 23.35
C ALA A 345 25.56 25.19 24.59
N LEU A 346 24.54 24.57 25.18
CA LEU A 346 24.63 23.77 26.41
C LEU A 346 24.68 22.31 26.16
N VAL A 347 23.85 21.81 25.22
CA VAL A 347 23.65 20.36 24.99
C VAL A 347 24.35 19.85 23.73
N GLY A 348 24.83 20.74 22.87
CA GLY A 348 25.38 20.39 21.57
C GLY A 348 24.30 19.95 20.56
N CYS A 349 24.71 19.29 19.49
CA CYS A 349 23.84 18.72 18.48
C CYS A 349 24.12 17.23 18.27
N SER A 350 23.27 16.53 17.53
CA SER A 350 23.37 15.08 17.25
C SER A 350 24.64 14.68 16.49
N PHE A 351 25.35 15.62 15.89
CA PHE A 351 26.58 15.40 15.11
C PHE A 351 27.87 15.62 15.91
N LEU A 352 27.79 16.03 17.17
CA LEU A 352 28.95 16.31 18.04
C LEU A 352 29.89 15.10 18.20
N GLN A 353 29.37 13.88 18.15
CA GLN A 353 30.11 12.64 18.42
C GLN A 353 30.81 12.05 17.20
N ARG A 354 30.66 12.66 16.02
CA ARG A 354 31.17 12.09 14.76
C ARG A 354 32.45 12.79 14.23
N LYS A 355 33.04 13.68 15.03
CA LYS A 355 34.36 14.30 14.73
C LYS A 355 35.52 13.52 15.30
#